data_2a572b73c8d3a20d5423a04907f70481
#
_entry.id   2a572b73c8d3a20d5423a04907f70481
#
_cell.length_a   1.000
_cell.length_b   1.000
_cell.length_c   1.000
_cell.angle_alpha   90.00
_cell.angle_beta   90.00
_cell.angle_gamma   90.00
#
_symmetry.space_group_name_H-M   'P 1'
#
loop_
_entity.id
_entity.type
_entity.pdbx_description
1 polymer ?
#
loop_
_entity_poly.entity_id
_entity_poly.type
_entity_poly.pdbx_seq_one_letter_code
_entity_poly.pdbx_strand_id
1 'polypeptide(L)'
;YLIMKNGNALVGLFQGMFENNILTFNPGWDENANTLEDFDDVRNIQKHLKANHIKLEQEADEKSSGPASIVFFDPNGNTILIDQHV
;
A
#
# COMPACT_ATOMS: atom_id res chain seq x y z
N TYR A 1 -7.53 2.94 -18.18
CA TYR A 1 -6.53 3.54 -17.30
C TYR A 1 -5.16 3.57 -17.96
N LEU A 2 -4.25 4.35 -17.39
CA LEU A 2 -2.90 4.52 -17.91
C LEU A 2 -1.89 4.32 -16.77
N ILE A 3 -0.86 3.53 -17.03
CA ILE A 3 0.23 3.34 -16.07
C ILE A 3 1.50 3.91 -16.68
N MET A 4 2.16 4.81 -15.94
CA MET A 4 3.41 5.44 -16.35
C MET A 4 4.54 4.98 -15.44
N LYS A 5 5.73 4.81 -16.01
CA LYS A 5 6.90 4.36 -15.26
C LYS A 5 7.97 5.45 -15.24
N ASN A 6 8.52 5.71 -14.07
CA ASN A 6 9.62 6.65 -13.89
C ASN A 6 10.66 5.98 -12.98
N GLY A 7 11.70 5.38 -13.59
CA GLY A 7 12.67 4.61 -12.81
C GLY A 7 12.00 3.46 -12.09
N ASN A 8 12.07 3.45 -10.76
CA ASN A 8 11.49 2.41 -9.93
C ASN A 8 10.06 2.75 -9.48
N ALA A 9 9.49 3.85 -9.95
CA ALA A 9 8.15 4.27 -9.57
C ALA A 9 7.17 4.06 -10.72
N LEU A 10 5.98 3.55 -10.39
CA LEU A 10 4.86 3.43 -11.33
C LEU A 10 3.77 4.38 -10.90
N VAL A 11 3.23 5.14 -11.85
CA VAL A 11 2.11 6.04 -11.60
C VAL A 11 0.92 5.57 -12.44
N GLY A 12 -0.16 5.19 -11.77
CA GLY A 12 -1.39 4.78 -12.43
C GLY A 12 -2.39 5.92 -12.44
N LEU A 13 -2.95 6.19 -13.61
CA LEU A 13 -4.01 7.18 -13.77
C LEU A 13 -5.30 6.43 -14.08
N PHE A 14 -6.30 6.56 -13.21
CA PHE A 14 -7.59 5.88 -13.34
C PHE A 14 -8.70 6.91 -13.38
N GLN A 15 -9.69 6.67 -14.22
CA GLN A 15 -10.86 7.54 -14.33
C GLN A 15 -12.08 6.78 -13.82
N GLY A 16 -12.76 7.36 -12.82
CA GLY A 16 -14.01 6.81 -12.31
C GLY A 16 -13.89 5.58 -11.44
N MET A 17 -12.68 5.15 -11.06
CA MET A 17 -12.50 3.96 -10.21
C MET A 17 -12.51 4.30 -8.72
N PHE A 18 -12.09 5.52 -8.35
CA PHE A 18 -11.99 5.96 -6.97
C PHE A 18 -12.56 7.36 -6.84
N GLU A 19 -13.16 7.68 -5.69
CA GLU A 19 -13.69 9.03 -5.44
C GLU A 19 -12.59 10.08 -5.40
N ASN A 20 -11.44 9.72 -4.81
CA ASN A 20 -10.30 10.61 -4.62
C ASN A 20 -9.02 9.93 -5.08
N ASN A 21 -7.95 10.70 -5.14
CA ASN A 21 -6.64 10.17 -5.45
C ASN A 21 -6.16 9.26 -4.31
N ILE A 22 -5.52 8.16 -4.69
CA ILE A 22 -4.97 7.20 -3.75
C ILE A 22 -3.50 6.97 -4.09
N LEU A 23 -2.64 7.00 -3.07
CA LEU A 23 -1.27 6.54 -3.19
C LEU A 23 -1.23 5.06 -2.78
N THR A 24 -0.81 4.21 -3.69
CA THR A 24 -0.80 2.76 -3.49
C THR A 24 0.61 2.23 -3.50
N PHE A 25 0.93 1.37 -2.53
CA PHE A 25 2.24 0.71 -2.43
C PHE A 25 2.05 -0.77 -2.27
N ASN A 26 2.88 -1.57 -2.97
CA ASN A 26 2.92 -3.01 -2.79
C ASN A 26 4.30 -3.38 -2.22
N PRO A 27 4.40 -3.70 -0.93
CA PRO A 27 5.71 -3.94 -0.31
C PRO A 27 6.38 -5.23 -0.78
N GLY A 28 5.63 -6.17 -1.34
CA GLY A 28 6.16 -7.47 -1.75
C GLY A 28 6.62 -7.55 -3.19
N TRP A 29 6.43 -6.50 -3.99
CA TRP A 29 6.77 -6.49 -5.40
C TRP A 29 7.73 -5.36 -5.75
N ASP A 30 8.61 -5.62 -6.76
CA ASP A 30 9.41 -4.57 -7.35
C ASP A 30 8.62 -3.84 -8.46
N GLU A 31 9.27 -2.91 -9.16
CA GLU A 31 8.63 -2.08 -10.21
C GLU A 31 8.20 -2.88 -11.45
N ASN A 32 8.58 -4.14 -11.53
CA ASN A 32 8.19 -5.03 -12.63
C ASN A 32 7.23 -6.12 -12.17
N ALA A 33 6.64 -5.94 -10.99
CA ALA A 33 5.71 -6.89 -10.36
C ALA A 33 6.35 -8.26 -10.07
N ASN A 34 7.66 -8.29 -9.85
CA ASN A 34 8.35 -9.48 -9.40
C ASN A 34 8.36 -9.53 -7.88
N THR A 35 8.06 -10.70 -7.31
CA THR A 35 8.07 -10.89 -5.87
C THR A 35 9.48 -10.73 -5.32
N LEU A 36 9.62 -9.89 -4.29
CA LEU A 36 10.89 -9.69 -3.61
C LEU A 36 11.14 -10.85 -2.65
N GLU A 37 12.41 -11.27 -2.50
CA GLU A 37 12.77 -12.32 -1.52
C GLU A 37 12.55 -11.83 -0.09
N ASP A 38 12.98 -10.60 0.18
CA ASP A 38 12.82 -9.97 1.48
C ASP A 38 12.02 -8.68 1.31
N PHE A 39 11.00 -8.51 2.11
CA PHE A 39 10.21 -7.27 2.11
C PHE A 39 9.57 -7.08 3.47
N ASP A 40 9.19 -5.84 3.74
CA ASP A 40 8.44 -5.52 4.96
C ASP A 40 6.99 -5.94 4.76
N ASP A 41 6.56 -6.96 5.49
CA ASP A 41 5.18 -7.43 5.44
C ASP A 41 4.23 -6.32 5.89
N VAL A 42 3.07 -6.23 5.26
CA VAL A 42 2.07 -5.20 5.56
C VAL A 42 1.67 -5.20 7.04
N ARG A 43 1.69 -6.35 7.69
CA ARG A 43 1.35 -6.46 9.12
C ARG A 43 2.42 -5.83 10.01
N ASN A 44 3.68 -5.92 9.61
CA ASN A 44 4.78 -5.24 10.31
C ASN A 44 4.70 -3.73 10.11
N ILE A 45 4.37 -3.30 8.90
CA ILE A 45 4.13 -1.88 8.61
C ILE A 45 2.99 -1.36 9.47
N GLN A 46 1.89 -2.12 9.58
CA GLN A 46 0.75 -1.79 10.41
C GLN A 46 1.14 -1.61 11.88
N LYS A 47 1.93 -2.54 12.41
CA LYS A 47 2.40 -2.44 13.81
C LYS A 47 3.23 -1.19 14.02
N HIS A 48 4.08 -0.85 13.07
CA HIS A 48 4.91 0.35 13.14
C HIS A 48 4.05 1.62 13.13
N LEU A 49 3.04 1.67 12.26
CA LEU A 49 2.13 2.81 12.19
C LEU A 49 1.35 2.97 13.50
N LYS A 50 0.83 1.88 14.06
CA LYS A 50 0.12 1.92 15.34
C LYS A 50 1.03 2.37 16.48
N ALA A 51 2.29 1.92 16.48
CA ALA A 51 3.27 2.33 17.49
C ALA A 51 3.56 3.84 17.42
N ASN A 52 3.35 4.46 16.28
CA ASN A 52 3.50 5.89 16.09
C ASN A 52 2.16 6.65 16.16
N HIS A 53 1.12 6.02 16.72
CA HIS A 53 -0.20 6.61 16.96
C HIS A 53 -0.93 7.02 15.68
N ILE A 54 -0.67 6.34 14.57
CA ILE A 54 -1.39 6.57 13.31
C ILE A 54 -2.62 5.68 13.27
N LYS A 55 -3.78 6.31 13.11
CA LYS A 55 -5.06 5.59 13.02
C LYS A 55 -5.21 4.99 11.62
N LEU A 56 -5.62 3.73 11.55
CA LEU A 56 -5.88 3.04 10.30
C LEU A 56 -7.38 2.99 10.04
N GLU A 57 -7.78 3.29 8.80
CA GLU A 57 -9.18 3.14 8.36
C GLU A 57 -9.52 1.69 8.06
N GLN A 58 -8.53 0.94 7.53
CA GLN A 58 -8.65 -0.49 7.29
C GLN A 58 -7.40 -1.17 7.82
N GLU A 59 -7.58 -2.26 8.55
CA GLU A 59 -6.49 -3.02 9.14
C GLU A 59 -6.41 -4.42 8.57
N ALA A 60 -5.19 -4.96 8.53
CA ALA A 60 -4.96 -6.37 8.21
C ALA A 60 -5.05 -7.19 9.51
N ASP A 61 -5.47 -8.45 9.36
CA ASP A 61 -5.43 -9.40 10.47
C ASP A 61 -3.97 -9.77 10.75
N GLU A 62 -3.46 -9.37 11.93
CA GLU A 62 -2.06 -9.57 12.29
C GLU A 62 -1.70 -11.04 12.49
N LYS A 63 -2.70 -11.90 12.61
CA LYS A 63 -2.50 -13.36 12.75
C LYS A 63 -2.54 -14.08 11.42
N SER A 64 -2.91 -13.39 10.33
CA SER A 64 -2.96 -13.98 9.00
C SER A 64 -1.60 -13.94 8.32
N SER A 65 -1.52 -14.56 7.14
CA SER A 65 -0.34 -14.53 6.28
C SER A 65 -0.78 -14.36 4.82
N GLY A 66 0.16 -13.97 3.94
CA GLY A 66 -0.12 -13.78 2.54
C GLY A 66 -0.71 -12.41 2.23
N PRO A 67 -1.45 -12.28 1.12
CA PRO A 67 -2.01 -11.00 0.69
C PRO A 67 -2.88 -10.35 1.75
N ALA A 68 -2.70 -9.05 1.93
CA ALA A 68 -3.51 -8.23 2.82
C ALA A 68 -3.29 -6.76 2.49
N SER A 69 -4.18 -5.90 2.97
CA SER A 69 -4.07 -4.47 2.72
C SER A 69 -4.43 -3.67 3.96
N ILE A 70 -3.87 -2.46 4.04
CA ILE A 70 -4.22 -1.48 5.06
C ILE A 70 -4.46 -0.13 4.39
N VAL A 71 -5.31 0.68 5.00
CA VAL A 71 -5.66 2.01 4.50
C VAL A 71 -5.53 3.01 5.63
N PHE A 72 -4.88 4.14 5.35
CA PHE A 72 -4.78 5.24 6.30
C PHE A 72 -4.64 6.56 5.54
N PHE A 73 -4.69 7.67 6.27
CA PHE A 73 -4.55 9.00 5.68
C PHE A 73 -3.25 9.65 6.14
N ASP A 74 -2.61 10.40 5.22
CA ASP A 74 -1.49 11.24 5.62
C ASP A 74 -2.00 12.49 6.35
N PRO A 75 -1.10 13.33 6.93
CA PRO A 75 -1.53 14.53 7.66
C PRO A 75 -2.33 15.53 6.81
N ASN A 76 -2.22 15.47 5.50
CA ASN A 76 -2.93 16.36 4.58
C ASN A 76 -4.21 15.76 4.04
N GLY A 77 -4.60 14.58 4.53
CA GLY A 77 -5.85 13.93 4.13
C GLY A 77 -5.74 13.08 2.88
N ASN A 78 -4.55 12.83 2.36
CA ASN A 78 -4.39 11.94 1.21
C ASN A 78 -4.55 10.48 1.64
N THR A 79 -5.32 9.72 0.87
CA THR A 79 -5.52 8.30 1.13
C THR A 79 -4.29 7.49 0.73
N ILE A 80 -3.82 6.64 1.63
CA ILE A 80 -2.69 5.76 1.39
C ILE A 80 -3.15 4.31 1.55
N LEU A 81 -2.88 3.50 0.52
CA LEU A 81 -3.19 2.07 0.51
C LEU A 81 -1.89 1.29 0.42
N ILE A 82 -1.62 0.47 1.41
CA ILE A 82 -0.54 -0.52 1.34
C ILE A 82 -1.21 -1.83 0.99
N ASP A 83 -0.98 -2.30 -0.23
CA ASP A 83 -1.71 -3.45 -0.80
C ASP A 83 -0.71 -4.55 -1.16
N GLN A 84 -0.52 -5.48 -0.24
CA GLN A 84 0.40 -6.60 -0.40
C GLN A 84 -0.31 -7.71 -1.17
N HIS A 85 0.26 -8.10 -2.31
CA HIS A 85 -0.33 -9.11 -3.19
C HIS A 85 0.24 -10.52 -3.00
N VAL A 86 1.26 -10.67 -2.16
CA VAL A 86 1.92 -11.95 -1.95
C VAL A 86 2.02 -12.38 -0.49
#